data_8b3d6d96c88c8a4f7f0e3625cc7a261f
#
_entry.id   8b3d6d96c88c8a4f7f0e3625cc7a261f
#
_cell.length_a   1.000
_cell.length_b   1.000
_cell.length_c   1.000
_cell.angle_alpha   90.00
_cell.angle_beta   90.00
_cell.angle_gamma   90.00
#
_symmetry.space_group_name_H-M   'P 1'
#
loop_
_entity.id
_entity.type
_entity.pdbx_description
1 polymer ?
#
loop_
_entity_poly.entity_id
_entity_poly.type
_entity_poly.pdbx_seq_one_letter_code
_entity_poly.pdbx_strand_id
1 'polypeptide(L)'
;MSGVENPLFGAEQLQRELAGAKPPLLLDVRWQLVAKRPEDAAHPVGYGDFLEAHLPGAVFIDLAQDLAGHGEPVDGRHPLPTPEDFAASVARWGLAEGQEAVVYDDQGGMSAARAWWLLKLFGAHDVALLDGGMAKWVAENRPTESGISSFAKSRAPWR
;
A
#
# COMPACT_ATOMS: atom_id res chain seq x y z
N MET A 1 -20.72 -14.83 17.77
CA MET A 1 -20.75 -13.41 17.44
C MET A 1 -19.49 -13.10 16.68
N SER A 2 -19.59 -12.85 15.40
CA SER A 2 -18.50 -12.27 14.65
C SER A 2 -18.40 -10.80 15.08
N GLY A 3 -17.45 -10.47 15.98
CA GLY A 3 -17.11 -9.09 16.23
C GLY A 3 -16.74 -8.44 14.91
N VAL A 4 -17.26 -7.26 14.61
CA VAL A 4 -16.79 -6.47 13.48
C VAL A 4 -15.32 -6.20 13.75
N GLU A 5 -14.46 -6.88 13.01
CA GLU A 5 -13.03 -6.68 13.10
C GLU A 5 -12.72 -5.22 12.78
N ASN A 6 -12.05 -4.52 13.69
CA ASN A 6 -11.70 -3.13 13.45
C ASN A 6 -10.71 -3.05 12.28
N PRO A 7 -11.08 -2.45 11.14
CA PRO A 7 -10.19 -2.36 9.99
C PRO A 7 -9.07 -1.34 10.17
N LEU A 8 -9.10 -0.54 11.25
CA LEU A 8 -8.15 0.54 11.48
C LEU A 8 -7.02 0.10 12.40
N PHE A 9 -5.81 0.53 12.07
CA PHE A 9 -4.59 0.26 12.80
C PHE A 9 -3.98 1.59 13.27
N GLY A 10 -3.74 1.74 14.56
CA GLY A 10 -3.23 3.00 15.12
C GLY A 10 -1.77 3.26 14.76
N ALA A 11 -1.41 4.52 14.54
CA ALA A 11 -0.04 4.92 14.19
C ALA A 11 0.97 4.59 15.29
N GLU A 12 0.61 4.80 16.55
CA GLU A 12 1.48 4.46 17.68
C GLU A 12 1.72 2.95 17.77
N GLN A 13 0.68 2.16 17.62
CA GLN A 13 0.77 0.71 17.59
C GLN A 13 1.65 0.25 16.43
N LEU A 14 1.44 0.80 15.24
CA LEU A 14 2.24 0.46 14.07
C LEU A 14 3.72 0.75 14.29
N GLN A 15 4.06 1.91 14.85
CA GLN A 15 5.46 2.24 15.13
C GLN A 15 6.11 1.24 16.09
N ARG A 16 5.38 0.78 17.10
CA ARG A 16 5.87 -0.27 18.00
C ARG A 16 6.09 -1.60 17.27
N GLU A 17 5.14 -2.00 16.44
CA GLU A 17 5.21 -3.29 15.74
C GLU A 17 6.28 -3.31 14.64
N LEU A 18 6.57 -2.17 14.00
CA LEU A 18 7.67 -2.06 13.04
C LEU A 18 9.05 -2.34 13.67
N ALA A 19 9.21 -2.08 14.94
CA ALA A 19 10.44 -2.38 15.70
C ALA A 19 10.46 -3.82 16.24
N GLY A 20 9.39 -4.58 16.11
CA GLY A 20 9.24 -5.93 16.61
C GLY A 20 9.85 -7.00 15.72
N ALA A 21 9.73 -8.26 16.17
CA ALA A 21 10.31 -9.42 15.48
C ALA A 21 9.54 -9.82 14.20
N LYS A 22 8.26 -9.46 14.11
CA LYS A 22 7.40 -9.77 12.97
C LYS A 22 6.66 -8.52 12.51
N PRO A 23 7.36 -7.57 11.90
CA PRO A 23 6.73 -6.34 11.45
C PRO A 23 5.71 -6.62 10.34
N PRO A 24 4.58 -5.89 10.32
CA PRO A 24 3.67 -5.96 9.20
C PRO A 24 4.31 -5.42 7.93
N LEU A 25 3.85 -5.89 6.77
CA LEU A 25 4.20 -5.30 5.49
C LEU A 25 3.40 -4.02 5.29
N LEU A 26 4.10 -2.90 5.03
CA LEU A 26 3.46 -1.62 4.74
C LEU A 26 3.29 -1.43 3.26
N LEU A 27 2.07 -1.09 2.84
CA LEU A 27 1.72 -0.84 1.45
C LEU A 27 1.31 0.62 1.29
N ASP A 28 2.13 1.38 0.57
CA ASP A 28 1.87 2.78 0.23
C ASP A 28 1.06 2.84 -1.05
N VAL A 29 -0.20 3.27 -0.95
CA VAL A 29 -1.16 3.30 -2.06
C VAL A 29 -1.51 4.74 -2.42
N ARG A 30 -0.57 5.66 -2.28
CA ARG A 30 -0.79 7.06 -2.70
C ARG A 30 -0.96 7.13 -4.21
N TRP A 31 -2.08 7.70 -4.62
CA TRP A 31 -2.45 7.85 -6.01
C TRP A 31 -3.16 9.17 -6.23
N GLN A 32 -3.00 9.74 -7.42
CA GLN A 32 -3.64 10.98 -7.82
C GLN A 32 -4.15 10.86 -9.24
N LEU A 33 -5.18 11.63 -9.56
CA LEU A 33 -5.75 11.61 -10.90
C LEU A 33 -4.78 12.16 -11.96
N VAL A 34 -3.95 13.13 -11.58
CA VAL A 34 -2.97 13.80 -12.43
C VAL A 34 -1.65 13.92 -11.68
N ALA A 35 -0.54 13.74 -12.37
CA ALA A 35 0.78 13.95 -11.81
C ALA A 35 0.92 15.40 -11.29
N LYS A 36 1.47 15.56 -10.09
CA LYS A 36 1.67 16.88 -9.47
C LYS A 36 2.76 17.69 -10.17
N ARG A 37 3.74 17.01 -10.72
CA ARG A 37 4.93 17.62 -11.33
C ARG A 37 5.17 17.02 -12.71
N PRO A 38 5.69 17.79 -13.67
CA PRO A 38 5.97 17.28 -15.03
C PRO A 38 6.91 16.05 -15.02
N GLU A 39 7.90 16.04 -14.16
CA GLU A 39 8.85 14.93 -14.01
C GLU A 39 8.20 13.65 -13.50
N ASP A 40 7.09 13.74 -12.79
CA ASP A 40 6.35 12.58 -12.29
C ASP A 40 5.58 11.86 -13.41
N ALA A 41 5.41 12.50 -14.57
CA ALA A 41 4.67 11.91 -15.69
C ALA A 41 5.33 10.66 -16.29
N ALA A 42 6.63 10.48 -16.08
CA ALA A 42 7.39 9.31 -16.54
C ALA A 42 7.27 8.09 -15.58
N HIS A 43 6.65 8.27 -14.42
CA HIS A 43 6.53 7.27 -13.38
C HIS A 43 5.06 7.06 -12.98
N PRO A 44 4.73 5.97 -12.29
CA PRO A 44 3.41 5.78 -11.72
C PRO A 44 3.02 6.98 -10.83
N VAL A 45 1.77 7.38 -10.91
CA VAL A 45 1.26 8.52 -10.14
C VAL A 45 1.35 8.21 -8.65
N GLY A 46 1.92 9.13 -7.89
CA GLY A 46 2.20 8.95 -6.45
C GLY A 46 3.62 8.43 -6.15
N TYR A 47 4.33 7.90 -7.14
CA TYR A 47 5.68 7.37 -6.92
C TYR A 47 6.69 8.46 -6.53
N GLY A 48 6.58 9.65 -7.11
CA GLY A 48 7.42 10.79 -6.71
C GLY A 48 7.23 11.17 -5.24
N ASP A 49 6.00 11.22 -4.76
CA ASP A 49 5.69 11.47 -3.35
C ASP A 49 6.25 10.36 -2.46
N PHE A 50 6.15 9.11 -2.90
CA PHE A 50 6.75 7.97 -2.20
C PHE A 50 8.27 8.13 -2.06
N LEU A 51 8.95 8.51 -3.12
CA LEU A 51 10.41 8.71 -3.09
C LEU A 51 10.83 9.86 -2.18
N GLU A 52 10.00 10.89 -2.05
CA GLU A 52 10.28 12.01 -1.13
C GLU A 52 10.21 11.58 0.33
N ALA A 53 9.15 10.87 0.70
CA ALA A 53 8.98 10.35 2.05
C ALA A 53 7.92 9.26 2.09
N HIS A 54 8.23 8.16 2.74
CA HIS A 54 7.29 7.08 3.02
C HIS A 54 7.57 6.47 4.40
N LEU A 55 6.65 5.68 4.92
CA LEU A 55 6.87 4.96 6.16
C LEU A 55 8.04 3.99 6.01
N PRO A 56 8.84 3.78 7.07
CA PRO A 56 10.01 2.89 6.99
C PRO A 56 9.63 1.48 6.50
N GLY A 57 10.30 1.02 5.47
CA GLY A 57 10.07 -0.31 4.89
C GLY A 57 8.86 -0.44 3.98
N ALA A 58 8.10 0.62 3.74
CA ALA A 58 6.91 0.58 2.89
C ALA A 58 7.24 0.19 1.45
N VAL A 59 6.34 -0.55 0.82
CA VAL A 59 6.38 -0.90 -0.60
C VAL A 59 5.37 -0.02 -1.33
N PHE A 60 5.78 0.57 -2.44
CA PHE A 60 4.88 1.36 -3.29
C PHE A 60 3.96 0.45 -4.10
N ILE A 61 2.69 0.78 -4.09
CA ILE A 61 1.64 0.10 -4.87
C ILE A 61 1.10 1.08 -5.90
N ASP A 62 1.17 0.71 -7.17
CA ASP A 62 0.55 1.47 -8.26
C ASP A 62 -0.91 1.06 -8.39
N LEU A 63 -1.83 1.94 -7.99
CA LEU A 63 -3.26 1.66 -8.05
C LEU A 63 -3.71 1.24 -9.45
N ALA A 64 -3.24 1.93 -10.48
CA ALA A 64 -3.67 1.68 -11.85
C ALA A 64 -3.16 0.35 -12.41
N GLN A 65 -1.98 -0.11 -12.00
CA GLN A 65 -1.36 -1.34 -12.50
C GLN A 65 -1.61 -2.53 -11.57
N ASP A 66 -1.51 -2.32 -10.27
CA ASP A 66 -1.55 -3.42 -9.30
C ASP A 66 -2.95 -3.71 -8.77
N LEU A 67 -3.81 -2.68 -8.69
CA LEU A 67 -5.14 -2.77 -8.10
C LEU A 67 -6.27 -2.69 -9.14
N ALA A 68 -5.94 -2.67 -10.40
CA ALA A 68 -6.91 -2.59 -11.50
C ALA A 68 -6.53 -3.52 -12.64
N GLY A 69 -7.54 -4.03 -13.32
CA GLY A 69 -7.39 -4.75 -14.58
C GLY A 69 -7.34 -3.78 -15.76
N HIS A 70 -7.01 -4.32 -16.92
CA HIS A 70 -7.08 -3.64 -18.20
C HIS A 70 -8.28 -4.18 -18.97
N GLY A 71 -9.33 -3.37 -19.10
CA GLY A 71 -10.56 -3.72 -19.80
C GLY A 71 -10.88 -2.76 -20.93
N GLU A 72 -12.00 -3.01 -21.58
CA GLU A 72 -12.57 -2.11 -22.55
C GLU A 72 -13.16 -0.87 -21.84
N PRO A 73 -13.37 0.26 -22.55
CA PRO A 73 -13.95 1.46 -21.93
C PRO A 73 -15.27 1.24 -21.19
N VAL A 74 -16.07 0.26 -21.63
CA VAL A 74 -17.33 -0.13 -20.99
C VAL A 74 -17.12 -0.70 -19.59
N ASP A 75 -15.95 -1.26 -19.30
CA ASP A 75 -15.63 -1.85 -17.99
C ASP A 75 -15.26 -0.80 -16.93
N GLY A 76 -15.18 0.47 -17.33
CA GLY A 76 -14.83 1.57 -16.46
C GLY A 76 -13.32 1.84 -16.41
N ARG A 77 -12.94 2.88 -15.67
CA ARG A 77 -11.55 3.35 -15.62
C ARG A 77 -10.60 2.42 -14.87
N HIS A 78 -11.08 1.83 -13.78
CA HIS A 78 -10.30 0.92 -12.94
C HIS A 78 -11.11 -0.34 -12.65
N PRO A 79 -11.31 -1.23 -13.66
CA PRO A 79 -11.99 -2.49 -13.42
C PRO A 79 -11.19 -3.37 -12.47
N LEU A 80 -11.83 -4.40 -11.91
CA LEU A 80 -11.14 -5.33 -11.02
C LEU A 80 -10.04 -6.10 -11.76
N PRO A 81 -8.90 -6.35 -11.14
CA PRO A 81 -7.90 -7.23 -11.69
C PRO A 81 -8.41 -8.68 -11.69
N THR A 82 -7.84 -9.51 -12.56
CA THR A 82 -8.08 -10.96 -12.47
C THR A 82 -7.41 -11.52 -11.21
N PRO A 83 -7.88 -12.66 -10.67
CA PRO A 83 -7.22 -13.29 -9.53
C PRO A 83 -5.74 -13.59 -9.78
N GLU A 84 -5.39 -14.00 -10.99
CA GLU A 84 -4.02 -14.32 -11.38
C GLU A 84 -3.12 -13.08 -11.40
N ASP A 85 -3.60 -11.99 -11.98
CA ASP A 85 -2.86 -10.72 -12.04
C ASP A 85 -2.68 -10.12 -10.65
N PHE A 86 -3.72 -10.18 -9.82
CA PHE A 86 -3.63 -9.69 -8.45
C PHE A 86 -2.68 -10.53 -7.60
N ALA A 87 -2.71 -11.86 -7.74
CA ALA A 87 -1.77 -12.74 -7.05
C ALA A 87 -0.32 -12.45 -7.45
N ALA A 88 -0.07 -12.17 -8.74
CA ALA A 88 1.26 -11.77 -9.21
C ALA A 88 1.71 -10.44 -8.60
N SER A 89 0.82 -9.48 -8.47
CA SER A 89 1.10 -8.19 -7.80
C SER A 89 1.45 -8.40 -6.33
N VAL A 90 0.65 -9.16 -5.60
CA VAL A 90 0.88 -9.48 -4.18
C VAL A 90 2.24 -10.18 -3.98
N ALA A 91 2.60 -11.09 -4.88
CA ALA A 91 3.90 -11.75 -4.86
C ALA A 91 5.06 -10.75 -5.06
N ARG A 92 4.90 -9.79 -5.98
CA ARG A 92 5.91 -8.73 -6.19
C ARG A 92 6.08 -7.84 -4.97
N TRP A 93 5.00 -7.52 -4.27
CA TRP A 93 5.07 -6.73 -3.02
C TRP A 93 5.80 -7.49 -1.91
N GLY A 94 5.78 -8.81 -1.99
CA GLY A 94 6.42 -9.68 -1.02
C GLY A 94 5.60 -9.97 0.21
N LEU A 95 4.29 -9.86 0.12
CA LEU A 95 3.40 -10.28 1.19
C LEU A 95 3.42 -11.81 1.29
N ALA A 96 3.89 -12.30 2.43
CA ALA A 96 3.90 -13.71 2.73
C ALA A 96 2.52 -14.17 3.23
N GLU A 97 2.21 -15.44 3.02
CA GLU A 97 1.00 -16.03 3.60
C GLU A 97 1.01 -15.89 5.13
N GLY A 98 -0.10 -15.42 5.68
CA GLY A 98 -0.24 -15.19 7.11
C GLY A 98 0.48 -13.96 7.66
N GLN A 99 1.18 -13.20 6.82
CA GLN A 99 1.78 -11.94 7.23
C GLN A 99 0.72 -10.84 7.29
N GLU A 100 0.76 -10.02 8.34
CA GLU A 100 -0.07 -8.83 8.45
C GLU A 100 0.37 -7.78 7.45
N ALA A 101 -0.61 -7.12 6.81
CA ALA A 101 -0.39 -5.98 5.93
C ALA A 101 -1.13 -4.75 6.47
N VAL A 102 -0.47 -3.61 6.42
CA VAL A 102 -1.08 -2.32 6.74
C VAL A 102 -0.98 -1.43 5.51
N VAL A 103 -2.13 -0.95 5.03
CA VAL A 103 -2.22 -0.10 3.85
C VAL A 103 -2.44 1.35 4.26
N TYR A 104 -1.84 2.29 3.55
CA TYR A 104 -2.04 3.71 3.81
C TYR A 104 -1.97 4.54 2.52
N ASP A 105 -2.57 5.72 2.59
CA ASP A 105 -2.47 6.75 1.56
C ASP A 105 -2.39 8.16 2.21
N ASP A 106 -2.59 9.18 1.41
CA ASP A 106 -2.64 10.59 1.84
C ASP A 106 -3.98 11.26 1.45
N GLN A 107 -5.01 10.46 1.17
CA GLN A 107 -6.30 10.91 0.66
C GLN A 107 -7.48 10.43 1.53
N GLY A 108 -7.29 10.34 2.82
CA GLY A 108 -8.33 9.93 3.75
C GLY A 108 -8.72 8.46 3.65
N GLY A 109 -7.86 7.61 3.10
CA GLY A 109 -8.08 6.17 2.99
C GLY A 109 -8.75 5.73 1.69
N MET A 110 -9.03 6.61 0.75
CA MET A 110 -9.76 6.27 -0.48
C MET A 110 -9.00 5.23 -1.33
N SER A 111 -7.74 5.46 -1.60
CA SER A 111 -6.90 4.50 -2.36
C SER A 111 -6.52 3.29 -1.52
N ALA A 112 -6.19 3.49 -0.25
CA ALA A 112 -5.85 2.42 0.67
C ALA A 112 -7.02 1.46 0.88
N ALA A 113 -8.24 1.96 0.94
CA ALA A 113 -9.45 1.13 1.07
C ALA A 113 -9.63 0.17 -0.10
N ARG A 114 -9.25 0.57 -1.31
CA ARG A 114 -9.28 -0.33 -2.48
C ARG A 114 -8.29 -1.49 -2.31
N ALA A 115 -7.08 -1.23 -1.88
CA ALA A 115 -6.10 -2.27 -1.60
C ALA A 115 -6.57 -3.22 -0.48
N TRP A 116 -7.09 -2.66 0.61
CA TRP A 116 -7.66 -3.42 1.71
C TRP A 116 -8.78 -4.35 1.24
N TRP A 117 -9.71 -3.81 0.47
CA TRP A 117 -10.86 -4.58 -0.03
C TRP A 117 -10.42 -5.71 -0.97
N LEU A 118 -9.52 -5.44 -1.92
CA LEU A 118 -9.01 -6.46 -2.84
C LEU A 118 -8.24 -7.56 -2.11
N LEU A 119 -7.39 -7.21 -1.14
CA LEU A 119 -6.70 -8.19 -0.33
C LEU A 119 -7.67 -9.09 0.43
N LYS A 120 -8.70 -8.51 1.05
CA LYS A 120 -9.76 -9.29 1.72
C LYS A 120 -10.53 -10.16 0.73
N LEU A 121 -10.90 -9.63 -0.43
CA LEU A 121 -11.64 -10.37 -1.47
C LEU A 121 -10.86 -11.61 -1.94
N PHE A 122 -9.55 -11.49 -2.09
CA PHE A 122 -8.69 -12.57 -2.57
C PHE A 122 -8.05 -13.40 -1.45
N GLY A 123 -8.54 -13.28 -0.21
CA GLY A 123 -8.27 -14.22 0.87
C GLY A 123 -7.22 -13.81 1.90
N ALA A 124 -6.69 -12.58 1.86
CA ALA A 124 -5.84 -12.10 2.93
C ALA A 124 -6.68 -11.79 4.17
N HIS A 125 -6.31 -12.35 5.32
CA HIS A 125 -7.08 -12.21 6.55
C HIS A 125 -6.61 -11.03 7.40
N ASP A 126 -5.31 -10.82 7.53
CA ASP A 126 -4.70 -9.82 8.40
C ASP A 126 -4.33 -8.57 7.61
N VAL A 127 -5.32 -7.77 7.26
CA VAL A 127 -5.13 -6.50 6.54
C VAL A 127 -5.85 -5.39 7.29
N ALA A 128 -5.16 -4.29 7.53
CA ALA A 128 -5.73 -3.11 8.18
C ALA A 128 -5.33 -1.82 7.44
N LEU A 129 -6.11 -0.77 7.68
CA LEU A 129 -5.85 0.59 7.20
C LEU A 129 -5.14 1.37 8.31
N LEU A 130 -4.09 2.09 7.97
CA LEU A 130 -3.46 3.01 8.91
C LEU A 130 -4.40 4.18 9.21
N ASP A 131 -4.83 4.29 10.45
CA ASP A 131 -5.70 5.37 10.90
C ASP A 131 -5.00 6.74 10.75
N GLY A 132 -5.62 7.63 10.00
CA GLY A 132 -5.06 8.94 9.66
C GLY A 132 -4.03 8.94 8.54
N GLY A 133 -3.59 7.79 8.05
CA GLY A 133 -2.67 7.66 6.91
C GLY A 133 -1.36 8.42 7.06
N MET A 134 -0.78 8.79 5.92
CA MET A 134 0.50 9.54 5.87
C MET A 134 0.42 10.88 6.58
N ALA A 135 -0.68 11.60 6.43
CA ALA A 135 -0.84 12.94 7.02
C ALA A 135 -0.70 12.93 8.54
N LYS A 136 -1.39 12.02 9.22
CA LYS A 136 -1.30 11.89 10.68
C LYS A 136 0.08 11.42 11.13
N TRP A 137 0.68 10.48 10.42
CA TRP A 137 2.02 9.97 10.71
C TRP A 137 3.06 11.10 10.72
N VAL A 138 3.03 11.94 9.69
CA VAL A 138 3.94 13.09 9.57
C VAL A 138 3.62 14.17 10.61
N ALA A 139 2.35 14.47 10.84
CA ALA A 139 1.91 15.47 11.82
C ALA A 139 2.35 15.11 13.26
N GLU A 140 2.46 13.83 13.56
CA GLU A 140 2.94 13.32 14.84
C GLU A 140 4.48 13.16 14.89
N ASN A 141 5.18 13.63 13.88
CA ASN A 141 6.66 13.57 13.77
C ASN A 141 7.21 12.13 13.88
N ARG A 142 6.47 11.15 13.38
CA ARG A 142 6.94 9.77 13.36
C ARG A 142 7.96 9.55 12.23
N PRO A 143 8.86 8.55 12.33
CA PRO A 143 9.96 8.39 11.38
C PRO A 143 9.46 8.07 9.97
N THR A 144 10.13 8.66 8.98
CA THR A 144 9.96 8.38 7.57
C THR A 144 11.31 8.04 6.93
N GLU A 145 11.29 7.44 5.77
CA GLU A 145 12.49 7.27 4.94
C GLU A 145 12.25 7.81 3.54
N SER A 146 13.34 8.11 2.82
CA SER A 146 13.32 8.65 1.47
C SER A 146 13.98 7.68 0.48
N GLY A 147 13.61 7.80 -0.79
CA GLY A 147 14.19 6.99 -1.86
C GLY A 147 13.60 5.59 -1.93
N ILE A 148 14.37 4.66 -2.48
CA ILE A 148 13.95 3.26 -2.59
C ILE A 148 13.82 2.66 -1.19
N SER A 149 12.71 1.96 -0.96
CA SER A 149 12.40 1.34 0.33
C SER A 149 13.54 0.48 0.86
N SER A 150 13.80 0.56 2.15
CA SER A 150 14.75 -0.33 2.86
C SER A 150 14.37 -1.80 2.69
N PHE A 151 13.09 -2.10 2.63
CA PHE A 151 12.58 -3.45 2.37
C PHE A 151 13.01 -3.97 0.99
N ALA A 152 12.90 -3.14 -0.06
CA ALA A 152 13.34 -3.51 -1.41
C ALA A 152 14.85 -3.75 -1.49
N LYS A 153 15.63 -3.00 -0.71
CA LYS A 153 17.09 -3.16 -0.64
C LYS A 153 17.52 -4.46 0.05
N SER A 154 16.72 -4.97 0.97
CA SER A 154 17.03 -6.18 1.73
C SER A 154 16.67 -7.48 1.01
N ARG A 155 15.93 -7.39 -0.09
CA ARG A 155 15.52 -8.55 -0.89
C ARG A 155 16.46 -8.75 -2.07
N ALA A 156 16.89 -10.00 -2.24
CA ALA A 156 17.53 -10.40 -3.48
C ALA A 156 16.55 -10.19 -4.64
N PRO A 157 17.03 -9.71 -5.80
CA PRO A 157 16.14 -9.56 -6.95
C PRO A 157 15.47 -10.88 -7.29
N TRP A 158 14.20 -10.82 -7.52
CA TRP A 158 13.44 -11.96 -8.02
C TRP A 158 14.06 -12.44 -9.32
N ARG A 159 14.47 -13.68 -9.36
CA ARG A 159 14.90 -14.34 -10.58
C ARG A 159 13.70 -14.95 -11.29
#